data_52f3d076002639963450e98a0b60247d
#
_entry.id   52f3d076002639963450e98a0b60247d
#
_cell.length_a   1.000
_cell.length_b   1.000
_cell.length_c   1.000
_cell.angle_alpha   90.00
_cell.angle_beta   90.00
_cell.angle_gamma   90.00
#
_symmetry.space_group_name_H-M   'P 1'
#
loop_
_entity.id
_entity.type
_entity.pdbx_description
1 polymer ?
#
loop_
_entity_poly.entity_id
_entity_poly.type
_entity_poly.pdbx_seq_one_letter_code
_entity_poly.pdbx_strand_id
1 'polypeptide(L)'
;ILMGLLSDGGVHSHITHLFALLEMAKKRGLSRVYVHCFLDGRDVPPASGKGYVEKLVEKCKEVGVGQVATVMGRYYAMDRDKRWDRVQRAYDAMTRGEGVQNPDPVDAVQRSYDAGVTDEFVEPVVCTKDGKVKEGDSIIFINFRPDRAREITRCFVDPAFTDVERKKGYFPVTYVCTTEYDATMPNVLVAFPHRELTNIFGEYIARQGYTQLRIAETEKYAHVTFFFNGGAEQVFPGEDRCLIPSPKVATYDLQPEMSAPEVTEEAVKRIESGNYDVIILNFANCDMVGHTGVFEAAVKAVEIGR
;
A
#
# COMPACT_ATOMS: atom_id res chain seq x y z
N ILE A 1 11.93 -4.86 -16.48
CA ILE A 1 12.08 -4.96 -15.03
C ILE A 1 10.69 -5.06 -14.41
N LEU A 2 10.48 -6.02 -13.51
CA LEU A 2 9.31 -6.10 -12.63
C LEU A 2 9.79 -5.85 -11.20
N MET A 3 9.05 -5.11 -10.40
CA MET A 3 9.40 -4.90 -9.00
C MET A 3 8.17 -4.74 -8.12
N GLY A 4 8.30 -5.08 -6.85
CA GLY A 4 7.25 -4.87 -5.86
C GLY A 4 7.21 -5.89 -4.74
N LEU A 5 6.20 -5.78 -3.88
CA LEU A 5 6.02 -6.64 -2.72
C LEU A 5 5.64 -8.05 -3.14
N LEU A 6 6.39 -9.02 -2.68
CA LEU A 6 6.27 -10.43 -3.06
C LEU A 6 5.56 -11.22 -1.96
N SER A 7 4.24 -11.20 -1.97
CA SER A 7 3.39 -12.00 -1.07
C SER A 7 1.98 -12.19 -1.67
N ASP A 8 1.16 -12.96 -0.99
CA ASP A 8 -0.27 -13.12 -1.27
C ASP A 8 -1.17 -12.38 -0.28
N GLY A 9 -0.60 -11.49 0.53
CA GLY A 9 -1.32 -10.72 1.55
C GLY A 9 -2.41 -9.81 0.99
N GLY A 10 -2.30 -9.38 -0.27
CA GLY A 10 -3.35 -8.64 -0.97
C GLY A 10 -3.56 -7.19 -0.48
N VAL A 11 -2.66 -6.67 0.36
CA VAL A 11 -2.75 -5.30 0.90
C VAL A 11 -2.10 -4.29 -0.05
N HIS A 12 -0.90 -4.58 -0.54
CA HIS A 12 -0.15 -3.71 -1.46
C HIS A 12 -0.01 -4.28 -2.85
N SER A 13 0.03 -5.61 -2.96
CA SER A 13 0.25 -6.37 -4.18
C SER A 13 -0.29 -7.79 -4.00
N HIS A 14 -0.26 -8.57 -5.08
CA HIS A 14 -0.50 -10.00 -4.98
C HIS A 14 0.42 -10.76 -5.95
N ILE A 15 1.04 -11.85 -5.49
CA ILE A 15 2.03 -12.62 -6.24
C ILE A 15 1.50 -13.14 -7.60
N THR A 16 0.19 -13.44 -7.69
CA THR A 16 -0.43 -13.89 -8.94
C THR A 16 -0.38 -12.84 -10.04
N HIS A 17 -0.38 -11.54 -9.69
CA HIS A 17 -0.23 -10.46 -10.67
C HIS A 17 1.18 -10.46 -11.27
N LEU A 18 2.21 -10.71 -10.45
CA LEU A 18 3.58 -10.88 -10.94
C LEU A 18 3.70 -12.08 -11.88
N PHE A 19 3.07 -13.21 -11.53
CA PHE A 19 3.05 -14.41 -12.38
C PHE A 19 2.39 -14.14 -13.73
N ALA A 20 1.26 -13.44 -13.75
CA ALA A 20 0.58 -13.04 -14.98
C ALA A 20 1.47 -12.11 -15.85
N LEU A 21 2.24 -11.20 -15.24
CA LEU A 21 3.18 -10.34 -15.95
C LEU A 21 4.35 -11.14 -16.58
N LEU A 22 4.85 -12.16 -15.89
CA LEU A 22 5.86 -13.08 -16.46
C LEU A 22 5.30 -13.84 -17.67
N GLU A 23 4.09 -14.37 -17.56
CA GLU A 23 3.42 -15.04 -18.69
C GLU A 23 3.16 -14.07 -19.86
N MET A 24 2.74 -12.85 -19.56
CA MET A 24 2.57 -11.81 -20.57
C MET A 24 3.89 -11.47 -21.26
N ALA A 25 4.98 -11.32 -20.50
CA ALA A 25 6.31 -11.07 -21.04
C ALA A 25 6.74 -12.19 -22.01
N LYS A 26 6.53 -13.45 -21.64
CA LYS A 26 6.78 -14.60 -22.50
C LYS A 26 5.95 -14.56 -23.78
N LYS A 27 4.63 -14.32 -23.66
CA LYS A 27 3.72 -14.19 -24.82
C LYS A 27 4.12 -13.07 -25.76
N ARG A 28 4.77 -12.02 -25.24
CA ARG A 28 5.30 -10.88 -26.02
C ARG A 28 6.71 -11.11 -26.56
N GLY A 29 7.30 -12.29 -26.35
CA GLY A 29 8.62 -12.64 -26.86
C GLY A 29 9.79 -11.98 -26.10
N LEU A 30 9.58 -11.47 -24.90
CA LEU A 30 10.65 -10.90 -24.09
C LEU A 30 11.53 -12.02 -23.55
N SER A 31 12.85 -11.86 -23.66
CA SER A 31 13.86 -12.80 -23.18
C SER A 31 14.63 -12.28 -21.94
N ARG A 32 14.65 -10.99 -21.72
CA ARG A 32 15.34 -10.34 -20.59
C ARG A 32 14.31 -9.72 -19.65
N VAL A 33 13.90 -10.47 -18.63
CA VAL A 33 12.97 -10.01 -17.60
C VAL A 33 13.62 -10.24 -16.23
N TYR A 34 13.74 -9.20 -15.46
CA TYR A 34 14.35 -9.25 -14.12
C TYR A 34 13.37 -8.80 -13.08
N VAL A 35 13.40 -9.43 -11.89
CA VAL A 35 12.48 -9.16 -10.80
C VAL A 35 13.25 -8.65 -9.58
N HIS A 36 12.90 -7.47 -9.09
CA HIS A 36 13.33 -6.96 -7.81
C HIS A 36 12.24 -7.25 -6.77
N CYS A 37 12.52 -8.19 -5.87
CA CYS A 37 11.58 -8.70 -4.89
C CYS A 37 11.66 -7.88 -3.60
N PHE A 38 10.53 -7.35 -3.14
CA PHE A 38 10.39 -6.75 -1.83
C PHE A 38 9.68 -7.75 -0.91
N LEU A 39 10.30 -8.15 0.19
CA LEU A 39 9.73 -9.10 1.14
C LEU A 39 8.81 -8.39 2.12
N ASP A 40 7.75 -9.08 2.53
CA ASP A 40 6.64 -8.49 3.29
C ASP A 40 6.86 -8.56 4.81
N GLY A 41 6.50 -9.64 5.44
CA GLY A 41 6.62 -9.86 6.88
C GLY A 41 5.69 -9.03 7.78
N ARG A 42 4.76 -8.25 7.18
CA ARG A 42 3.75 -7.47 7.92
C ARG A 42 2.33 -7.87 7.58
N ASP A 43 2.04 -8.05 6.29
CA ASP A 43 0.71 -8.41 5.80
C ASP A 43 0.57 -9.93 5.67
N VAL A 44 1.69 -10.65 5.85
CA VAL A 44 1.82 -12.10 5.94
C VAL A 44 2.82 -12.45 7.07
N PRO A 45 2.91 -13.73 7.51
CA PRO A 45 3.83 -14.13 8.58
C PRO A 45 5.28 -13.67 8.33
N PRO A 46 6.00 -13.25 9.40
CA PRO A 46 7.31 -12.58 9.29
C PRO A 46 8.44 -13.39 8.64
N ALA A 47 8.31 -14.70 8.54
CA ALA A 47 9.31 -15.60 7.94
C ALA A 47 8.71 -16.46 6.81
N SER A 48 7.80 -15.90 6.02
CA SER A 48 7.14 -16.57 4.89
C SER A 48 7.76 -16.24 3.52
N GLY A 49 8.58 -15.20 3.46
CA GLY A 49 9.16 -14.66 2.22
C GLY A 49 9.99 -15.65 1.44
N LYS A 50 10.72 -16.56 2.11
CA LYS A 50 11.47 -17.63 1.44
C LYS A 50 10.56 -18.46 0.53
N GLY A 51 9.39 -18.89 1.03
CA GLY A 51 8.44 -19.68 0.25
C GLY A 51 7.87 -18.91 -0.95
N TYR A 52 7.70 -17.60 -0.86
CA TYR A 52 7.31 -16.78 -2.01
C TYR A 52 8.42 -16.63 -3.05
N VAL A 53 9.67 -16.51 -2.61
CA VAL A 53 10.83 -16.49 -3.52
C VAL A 53 10.98 -17.83 -4.23
N GLU A 54 10.82 -18.96 -3.53
CA GLU A 54 10.81 -20.32 -4.12
C GLU A 54 9.74 -20.42 -5.21
N LYS A 55 8.49 -20.05 -4.91
CA LYS A 55 7.38 -20.04 -5.88
C LYS A 55 7.68 -19.18 -7.11
N LEU A 56 8.32 -18.02 -6.91
CA LEU A 56 8.71 -17.14 -8.03
C LEU A 56 9.80 -17.79 -8.89
N VAL A 57 10.83 -18.37 -8.28
CA VAL A 57 11.91 -19.07 -9.02
C VAL A 57 11.35 -20.25 -9.83
N GLU A 58 10.44 -21.03 -9.25
CA GLU A 58 9.73 -22.10 -9.95
C GLU A 58 8.90 -21.57 -11.11
N LYS A 59 8.14 -20.49 -10.89
CA LYS A 59 7.32 -19.85 -11.94
C LYS A 59 8.18 -19.31 -13.09
N CYS A 60 9.32 -18.72 -12.82
CA CYS A 60 10.26 -18.27 -13.84
C CYS A 60 10.77 -19.44 -14.70
N LYS A 61 11.06 -20.60 -14.08
CA LYS A 61 11.47 -21.83 -14.78
C LYS A 61 10.33 -22.38 -15.62
N GLU A 62 9.11 -22.47 -15.07
CA GLU A 62 7.91 -22.94 -15.77
C GLU A 62 7.63 -22.12 -17.03
N VAL A 63 7.61 -20.80 -16.90
CA VAL A 63 7.33 -19.86 -18.00
C VAL A 63 8.49 -19.78 -19.00
N GLY A 64 9.72 -20.06 -18.53
CA GLY A 64 10.95 -19.97 -19.33
C GLY A 64 11.40 -18.53 -19.56
N VAL A 65 11.00 -17.59 -18.70
CA VAL A 65 11.47 -16.20 -18.68
C VAL A 65 11.37 -15.64 -17.26
N GLY A 66 12.27 -14.74 -16.92
CA GLY A 66 12.34 -14.11 -15.61
C GLY A 66 13.53 -14.63 -14.79
N GLN A 67 14.15 -13.71 -14.07
CA GLN A 67 15.23 -13.99 -13.12
C GLN A 67 15.13 -13.00 -11.95
N VAL A 68 15.28 -13.50 -10.72
CA VAL A 68 15.37 -12.64 -9.55
C VAL A 68 16.67 -11.86 -9.59
N ALA A 69 16.58 -10.53 -9.60
CA ALA A 69 17.73 -9.63 -9.62
C ALA A 69 18.18 -9.20 -8.22
N THR A 70 17.22 -8.82 -7.40
CA THR A 70 17.48 -8.48 -5.99
C THR A 70 16.36 -8.99 -5.09
N VAL A 71 16.71 -9.23 -3.83
CA VAL A 71 15.77 -9.51 -2.74
C VAL A 71 16.06 -8.55 -1.60
N MET A 72 15.04 -7.91 -1.04
CA MET A 72 15.20 -6.99 0.08
C MET A 72 13.88 -6.83 0.85
N GLY A 73 13.95 -6.52 2.12
CA GLY A 73 12.77 -6.26 2.92
C GLY A 73 12.07 -4.95 2.55
N ARG A 74 10.76 -4.90 2.77
CA ARG A 74 9.93 -3.70 2.56
C ARG A 74 10.38 -2.50 3.39
N TYR A 75 11.10 -2.73 4.49
CA TYR A 75 11.72 -1.69 5.31
C TYR A 75 12.61 -0.74 4.50
N TYR A 76 13.29 -1.24 3.46
CA TYR A 76 14.15 -0.46 2.58
C TYR A 76 13.43 0.06 1.34
N ALA A 77 12.65 -0.79 0.68
CA ALA A 77 12.09 -0.49 -0.64
C ALA A 77 10.68 0.12 -0.58
N MET A 78 10.04 0.12 0.58
CA MET A 78 8.66 0.58 0.75
C MET A 78 8.53 1.52 1.96
N ASP A 79 9.51 2.38 2.17
CA ASP A 79 9.40 3.46 3.14
C ASP A 79 8.31 4.46 2.74
N ARG A 80 7.74 5.16 3.71
CA ARG A 80 6.77 6.25 3.52
C ARG A 80 6.97 7.41 4.48
N ASP A 81 8.05 7.34 5.27
CA ASP A 81 8.35 8.28 6.36
C ASP A 81 9.60 9.12 6.06
N LYS A 82 9.98 9.20 4.75
CA LYS A 82 11.14 9.95 4.23
C LYS A 82 12.47 9.52 4.87
N ARG A 83 12.59 8.24 5.16
CA ARG A 83 13.85 7.63 5.61
C ARG A 83 14.73 7.32 4.39
N TRP A 84 15.27 8.40 3.82
CA TRP A 84 16.03 8.34 2.57
C TRP A 84 17.28 7.46 2.65
N ASP A 85 17.83 7.28 3.84
CA ASP A 85 18.90 6.32 4.13
C ASP A 85 18.50 4.87 3.77
N ARG A 86 17.26 4.48 3.99
CA ARG A 86 16.71 3.16 3.65
C ARG A 86 16.45 3.06 2.15
N VAL A 87 15.75 4.05 1.61
CA VAL A 87 15.39 4.14 0.19
C VAL A 87 16.64 4.15 -0.69
N GLN A 88 17.70 4.85 -0.27
CA GLN A 88 19.01 4.88 -0.94
C GLN A 88 19.59 3.47 -1.11
N ARG A 89 19.57 2.65 -0.06
CA ARG A 89 20.10 1.29 -0.11
C ARG A 89 19.34 0.41 -1.10
N ALA A 90 18.00 0.53 -1.13
CA ALA A 90 17.16 -0.17 -2.11
C ALA A 90 17.44 0.32 -3.54
N TYR A 91 17.51 1.62 -3.76
CA TYR A 91 17.80 2.22 -5.05
C TYR A 91 19.19 1.81 -5.58
N ASP A 92 20.23 1.87 -4.73
CA ASP A 92 21.59 1.48 -5.10
C ASP A 92 21.69 -0.01 -5.44
N ALA A 93 20.99 -0.88 -4.72
CA ALA A 93 20.95 -2.30 -5.05
C ALA A 93 20.34 -2.54 -6.44
N MET A 94 19.24 -1.86 -6.77
CA MET A 94 18.54 -2.01 -8.04
C MET A 94 19.29 -1.36 -9.22
N THR A 95 20.00 -0.24 -9.01
CA THR A 95 20.61 0.53 -10.12
C THR A 95 22.11 0.28 -10.27
N ARG A 96 22.79 -0.05 -9.17
CA ARG A 96 24.26 -0.19 -9.13
C ARG A 96 24.70 -1.61 -8.82
N GLY A 97 23.81 -2.44 -8.29
CA GLY A 97 24.14 -3.78 -7.80
C GLY A 97 24.97 -3.73 -6.52
N GLU A 98 24.72 -2.71 -5.68
CA GLU A 98 25.34 -2.57 -4.36
C GLU A 98 24.46 -3.22 -3.30
N GLY A 99 25.06 -4.09 -2.50
CA GLY A 99 24.41 -4.87 -1.46
C GLY A 99 25.12 -6.19 -1.22
N VAL A 100 24.55 -7.03 -0.39
CA VAL A 100 25.07 -8.38 -0.18
C VAL A 100 24.99 -9.16 -1.50
N GLN A 101 26.05 -9.86 -1.87
CA GLN A 101 26.08 -10.65 -3.10
C GLN A 101 25.71 -12.10 -2.81
N ASN A 102 24.62 -12.59 -3.39
CA ASN A 102 24.25 -14.01 -3.31
C ASN A 102 23.46 -14.39 -4.57
N PRO A 103 23.99 -15.24 -5.45
CA PRO A 103 23.33 -15.61 -6.70
C PRO A 103 22.09 -16.50 -6.51
N ASP A 104 21.93 -17.11 -5.34
CA ASP A 104 20.74 -17.89 -4.99
C ASP A 104 19.81 -17.05 -4.12
N PRO A 105 18.65 -16.57 -4.65
CA PRO A 105 17.73 -15.75 -3.91
C PRO A 105 17.05 -16.48 -2.74
N VAL A 106 16.91 -17.80 -2.81
CA VAL A 106 16.31 -18.62 -1.74
C VAL A 106 17.29 -18.77 -0.58
N ASP A 107 18.56 -19.08 -0.89
CA ASP A 107 19.64 -19.13 0.11
C ASP A 107 19.87 -17.75 0.74
N ALA A 108 19.74 -16.67 -0.02
CA ALA A 108 19.86 -15.31 0.50
C ALA A 108 18.85 -15.03 1.63
N VAL A 109 17.59 -15.41 1.45
CA VAL A 109 16.55 -15.24 2.49
C VAL A 109 16.82 -16.18 3.67
N GLN A 110 17.22 -17.43 3.40
CA GLN A 110 17.55 -18.39 4.47
C GLN A 110 18.68 -17.87 5.36
N ARG A 111 19.75 -17.34 4.78
CA ARG A 111 20.86 -16.74 5.56
C ARG A 111 20.42 -15.56 6.42
N SER A 112 19.47 -14.78 5.93
CA SER A 112 18.90 -13.70 6.73
C SER A 112 18.15 -14.26 7.95
N TYR A 113 17.36 -15.32 7.78
CA TYR A 113 16.67 -15.98 8.88
C TYR A 113 17.64 -16.62 9.89
N ASP A 114 18.71 -17.25 9.39
CA ASP A 114 19.76 -17.84 10.22
C ASP A 114 20.49 -16.78 11.07
N ALA A 115 20.53 -15.53 10.58
CA ALA A 115 21.04 -14.36 11.30
C ALA A 115 19.97 -13.68 12.21
N GLY A 116 18.76 -14.25 12.32
CA GLY A 116 17.67 -13.71 13.14
C GLY A 116 16.93 -12.52 12.51
N VAL A 117 17.14 -12.26 11.20
CA VAL A 117 16.50 -11.15 10.46
C VAL A 117 15.36 -11.69 9.62
N THR A 118 14.14 -11.25 9.90
CA THR A 118 12.91 -11.65 9.20
C THR A 118 12.66 -10.81 7.94
N ASP A 119 11.65 -11.19 7.16
CA ASP A 119 11.33 -10.68 5.82
C ASP A 119 11.38 -9.16 5.70
N GLU A 120 10.70 -8.45 6.60
CA GLU A 120 10.61 -6.98 6.56
C GLU A 120 11.97 -6.30 6.53
N PHE A 121 12.95 -6.87 7.24
CA PHE A 121 14.25 -6.26 7.51
C PHE A 121 15.41 -6.88 6.72
N VAL A 122 15.13 -7.80 5.80
CA VAL A 122 16.17 -8.39 4.95
C VAL A 122 16.92 -7.29 4.22
N GLU A 123 18.24 -7.23 4.46
CA GLU A 123 19.10 -6.26 3.79
C GLU A 123 19.12 -6.48 2.27
N PRO A 124 19.33 -5.42 1.47
CA PRO A 124 19.38 -5.58 0.02
C PRO A 124 20.42 -6.61 -0.43
N VAL A 125 19.95 -7.70 -1.05
CA VAL A 125 20.78 -8.76 -1.63
C VAL A 125 20.69 -8.67 -3.15
N VAL A 126 21.83 -8.71 -3.82
CA VAL A 126 21.96 -8.72 -5.27
C VAL A 126 22.19 -10.15 -5.74
N CYS A 127 21.23 -10.70 -6.49
CA CYS A 127 21.28 -12.06 -7.01
C CYS A 127 21.89 -12.12 -8.41
N THR A 128 21.69 -11.06 -9.22
CA THR A 128 22.40 -10.88 -10.48
C THR A 128 22.60 -9.40 -10.80
N LYS A 129 23.77 -9.07 -11.32
CA LYS A 129 24.09 -7.72 -11.79
C LYS A 129 23.54 -7.39 -13.18
N ASP A 130 23.07 -8.38 -13.90
CA ASP A 130 22.47 -8.20 -15.23
C ASP A 130 21.11 -7.52 -15.15
N GLY A 131 20.40 -7.69 -14.02
CA GLY A 131 19.11 -7.06 -13.74
C GLY A 131 19.16 -5.61 -13.24
N LYS A 132 20.35 -4.97 -13.21
CA LYS A 132 20.44 -3.55 -12.82
C LYS A 132 19.61 -2.69 -13.75
N VAL A 133 18.83 -1.80 -13.15
CA VAL A 133 18.06 -0.79 -13.89
C VAL A 133 19.01 0.19 -14.54
N LYS A 134 18.79 0.49 -15.81
CA LYS A 134 19.59 1.40 -16.63
C LYS A 134 18.71 2.20 -17.59
N GLU A 135 19.31 3.17 -18.23
CA GLU A 135 18.66 3.98 -19.26
C GLU A 135 17.99 3.12 -20.34
N GLY A 136 16.75 3.48 -20.68
CA GLY A 136 15.93 2.80 -21.69
C GLY A 136 15.25 1.54 -21.21
N ASP A 137 15.44 1.10 -19.95
CA ASP A 137 14.69 -0.02 -19.40
C ASP A 137 13.23 0.35 -19.18
N SER A 138 12.37 -0.67 -19.24
CA SER A 138 10.97 -0.57 -18.84
C SER A 138 10.77 -1.20 -17.47
N ILE A 139 10.12 -0.49 -16.56
CA ILE A 139 9.83 -0.92 -15.20
C ILE A 139 8.31 -1.04 -15.03
N ILE A 140 7.83 -2.13 -14.47
CA ILE A 140 6.45 -2.25 -13.98
C ILE A 140 6.52 -2.48 -12.46
N PHE A 141 5.93 -1.56 -11.71
CA PHE A 141 5.78 -1.69 -10.27
C PHE A 141 4.43 -2.34 -9.96
N ILE A 142 4.44 -3.56 -9.41
CA ILE A 142 3.23 -4.38 -9.25
C ILE A 142 2.33 -3.97 -8.09
N ASN A 143 2.79 -3.07 -7.21
CA ASN A 143 1.99 -2.59 -6.10
C ASN A 143 0.79 -1.77 -6.60
N PHE A 144 -0.39 -2.08 -6.11
CA PHE A 144 -1.61 -1.33 -6.42
C PHE A 144 -2.02 -0.34 -5.31
N ARG A 145 -1.45 -0.45 -4.10
CA ARG A 145 -1.62 0.53 -3.02
C ARG A 145 -0.50 1.57 -3.07
N PRO A 146 -0.84 2.88 -3.13
CA PRO A 146 0.12 3.93 -3.47
C PRO A 146 1.04 4.37 -2.33
N ASP A 147 0.58 4.33 -1.07
CA ASP A 147 1.21 5.01 0.07
C ASP A 147 2.70 4.68 0.26
N ARG A 148 3.10 3.42 0.06
CA ARG A 148 4.48 2.95 0.19
C ARG A 148 5.21 2.74 -1.14
N ALA A 149 4.57 3.11 -2.26
CA ALA A 149 5.20 3.05 -3.58
C ALA A 149 5.79 4.39 -4.01
N ARG A 150 5.35 5.50 -3.42
CA ARG A 150 5.67 6.86 -3.84
C ARG A 150 7.16 7.18 -3.79
N GLU A 151 7.82 6.90 -2.68
CA GLU A 151 9.19 7.33 -2.45
C GLU A 151 10.18 6.68 -3.42
N ILE A 152 10.17 5.35 -3.51
CA ILE A 152 11.06 4.64 -4.44
C ILE A 152 10.74 4.96 -5.91
N THR A 153 9.46 5.19 -6.26
CA THR A 153 9.07 5.60 -7.61
C THR A 153 9.70 6.94 -7.97
N ARG A 154 9.63 7.96 -7.08
CA ARG A 154 10.24 9.27 -7.33
C ARG A 154 11.73 9.18 -7.60
N CYS A 155 12.45 8.27 -6.97
CA CYS A 155 13.86 8.06 -7.23
C CYS A 155 14.16 7.71 -8.70
N PHE A 156 13.24 7.02 -9.38
CA PHE A 156 13.39 6.63 -10.78
C PHE A 156 12.88 7.66 -11.78
N VAL A 157 11.77 8.36 -11.45
CA VAL A 157 10.99 9.08 -12.47
C VAL A 157 11.12 10.59 -12.41
N ASP A 158 11.49 11.16 -11.27
CA ASP A 158 11.53 12.60 -11.08
C ASP A 158 12.98 13.14 -11.24
N PRO A 159 13.30 13.83 -12.34
CA PRO A 159 14.64 14.37 -12.55
C PRO A 159 15.05 15.42 -11.51
N ALA A 160 14.08 16.13 -10.92
CA ALA A 160 14.30 17.17 -9.92
C ALA A 160 14.45 16.62 -8.48
N PHE A 161 14.20 15.31 -8.26
CA PHE A 161 14.29 14.70 -6.95
C PHE A 161 15.73 14.55 -6.48
N THR A 162 16.07 15.06 -5.29
CA THR A 162 17.44 15.14 -4.76
C THR A 162 17.64 14.47 -3.40
N ASP A 163 16.59 13.96 -2.78
CA ASP A 163 16.67 13.36 -1.43
C ASP A 163 17.40 11.97 -1.43
N VAL A 164 17.58 11.38 -2.61
CA VAL A 164 18.38 10.19 -2.85
C VAL A 164 19.53 10.53 -3.82
N GLU A 165 20.77 10.18 -3.45
CA GLU A 165 21.92 10.41 -4.30
C GLU A 165 21.92 9.45 -5.51
N ARG A 166 21.78 10.01 -6.69
CA ARG A 166 21.91 9.25 -7.95
C ARG A 166 23.34 9.33 -8.47
N LYS A 167 24.21 8.48 -7.96
CA LYS A 167 25.66 8.51 -8.30
C LYS A 167 25.95 8.40 -9.80
N LYS A 168 25.00 7.93 -10.62
CA LYS A 168 25.09 7.92 -12.10
C LYS A 168 24.29 9.05 -12.75
N GLY A 169 23.76 9.99 -11.95
CA GLY A 169 22.79 10.96 -12.43
C GLY A 169 21.42 10.37 -12.69
N TYR A 170 20.51 11.22 -13.12
CA TYR A 170 19.19 10.80 -13.62
C TYR A 170 19.37 10.16 -15.00
N PHE A 171 18.62 9.09 -15.25
CA PHE A 171 18.49 8.46 -16.56
C PHE A 171 17.01 8.10 -16.82
N PRO A 172 16.53 8.31 -18.05
CA PRO A 172 15.12 8.03 -18.36
C PRO A 172 14.85 6.53 -18.46
N VAL A 173 13.69 6.13 -17.90
CA VAL A 173 13.12 4.79 -18.01
C VAL A 173 11.65 4.89 -18.40
N THR A 174 11.09 3.85 -19.00
CA THR A 174 9.63 3.74 -19.14
C THR A 174 9.07 3.15 -17.85
N TYR A 175 8.42 3.95 -17.03
CA TYR A 175 7.94 3.53 -15.73
C TYR A 175 6.42 3.39 -15.69
N VAL A 176 5.95 2.20 -15.34
CA VAL A 176 4.52 1.88 -15.23
C VAL A 176 4.16 1.63 -13.77
N CYS A 177 3.33 2.50 -13.23
CA CYS A 177 2.64 2.30 -11.96
C CYS A 177 1.40 1.44 -12.19
N THR A 178 1.14 0.46 -11.34
CA THR A 178 -0.11 -0.32 -11.42
C THR A 178 -1.33 0.58 -11.25
N THR A 179 -1.30 1.46 -10.25
CA THR A 179 -2.32 2.49 -10.00
C THR A 179 -1.67 3.87 -9.97
N GLU A 180 -2.45 4.93 -9.93
CA GLU A 180 -1.92 6.28 -9.72
C GLU A 180 -1.37 6.39 -8.27
N TYR A 181 -0.04 6.55 -8.15
CA TYR A 181 0.59 6.69 -6.84
C TYR A 181 0.58 8.12 -6.31
N ASP A 182 0.71 9.07 -7.20
CA ASP A 182 0.71 10.50 -6.90
C ASP A 182 0.53 11.28 -8.21
N ALA A 183 -0.50 12.10 -8.28
CA ALA A 183 -0.84 12.90 -9.47
C ALA A 183 0.26 13.90 -9.88
N THR A 184 1.20 14.22 -8.97
CA THR A 184 2.34 15.12 -9.23
C THR A 184 3.59 14.40 -9.75
N MET A 185 3.56 13.07 -9.89
CA MET A 185 4.73 12.32 -10.38
C MET A 185 4.92 12.53 -11.89
N PRO A 186 6.09 13.01 -12.31
CA PRO A 186 6.41 13.10 -13.73
C PRO A 186 6.82 11.73 -14.30
N ASN A 187 6.79 11.59 -15.61
CA ASN A 187 7.40 10.49 -16.36
C ASN A 187 6.88 9.09 -15.98
N VAL A 188 5.63 8.97 -15.56
CA VAL A 188 4.97 7.71 -15.26
C VAL A 188 3.83 7.41 -16.22
N LEU A 189 3.61 6.13 -16.47
CA LEU A 189 2.40 5.59 -17.06
C LEU A 189 1.60 4.89 -15.96
N VAL A 190 0.29 4.95 -16.01
CA VAL A 190 -0.61 4.30 -15.04
C VAL A 190 -1.40 3.22 -15.76
N ALA A 191 -1.22 1.95 -15.32
CA ALA A 191 -1.88 0.80 -15.96
C ALA A 191 -3.39 0.80 -15.68
N PHE A 192 -3.78 1.11 -14.44
CA PHE A 192 -5.16 1.20 -14.00
C PHE A 192 -5.40 2.58 -13.37
N PRO A 193 -5.71 3.60 -14.19
CA PRO A 193 -5.96 4.94 -13.69
C PRO A 193 -7.20 4.96 -12.79
N HIS A 194 -7.22 5.91 -11.86
CA HIS A 194 -8.39 6.14 -11.04
C HIS A 194 -9.61 6.37 -11.93
N ARG A 195 -10.68 5.62 -11.69
CA ARG A 195 -11.96 5.85 -12.34
C ARG A 195 -12.85 6.56 -11.34
N GLU A 196 -13.31 7.73 -11.71
CA GLU A 196 -14.36 8.38 -10.96
C GLU A 196 -15.60 7.47 -10.94
N LEU A 197 -16.05 7.16 -9.73
CA LEU A 197 -17.26 6.39 -9.57
C LEU A 197 -18.45 7.34 -9.79
N THR A 198 -19.29 7.00 -10.74
CA THR A 198 -20.55 7.70 -11.00
C THR A 198 -21.72 6.90 -10.44
N ASN A 199 -22.82 7.58 -10.15
CA ASN A 199 -24.03 6.95 -9.62
C ASN A 199 -23.79 6.22 -8.28
N ILE A 200 -22.91 6.79 -7.46
CA ILE A 200 -22.66 6.30 -6.10
C ILE A 200 -23.87 6.56 -5.22
N PHE A 201 -23.93 5.89 -4.08
CA PHE A 201 -25.10 5.90 -3.20
C PHE A 201 -25.53 7.31 -2.81
N GLY A 202 -24.60 8.19 -2.39
CA GLY A 202 -24.91 9.57 -2.00
C GLY A 202 -25.47 10.41 -3.15
N GLU A 203 -24.91 10.25 -4.36
CA GLU A 203 -25.39 10.90 -5.58
C GLU A 203 -26.79 10.38 -5.97
N TYR A 204 -26.99 9.06 -5.90
CA TYR A 204 -28.28 8.44 -6.22
C TYR A 204 -29.38 8.94 -5.29
N ILE A 205 -29.15 8.94 -3.97
CA ILE A 205 -30.09 9.43 -2.96
C ILE A 205 -30.44 10.90 -3.20
N ALA A 206 -29.42 11.74 -3.43
CA ALA A 206 -29.62 13.17 -3.71
C ALA A 206 -30.50 13.39 -4.96
N ARG A 207 -30.30 12.61 -6.02
CA ARG A 207 -31.14 12.70 -7.24
C ARG A 207 -32.57 12.26 -7.04
N GLN A 208 -32.83 11.39 -6.07
CA GLN A 208 -34.19 11.00 -5.68
C GLN A 208 -34.85 12.03 -4.75
N GLY A 209 -34.16 13.08 -4.36
CA GLY A 209 -34.66 14.13 -3.46
C GLY A 209 -34.66 13.74 -1.98
N TYR A 210 -33.97 12.65 -1.61
CA TYR A 210 -33.81 12.24 -0.21
C TYR A 210 -32.72 12.99 0.50
N THR A 211 -32.91 13.18 1.81
CA THR A 211 -31.91 13.79 2.70
C THR A 211 -31.04 12.73 3.37
N GLN A 212 -29.77 13.06 3.61
CA GLN A 212 -28.83 12.12 4.18
C GLN A 212 -27.89 12.79 5.19
N LEU A 213 -27.58 12.07 6.28
CA LEU A 213 -26.60 12.47 7.28
C LEU A 213 -25.39 11.53 7.23
N ARG A 214 -24.17 12.12 7.29
CA ARG A 214 -22.91 11.44 7.50
C ARG A 214 -22.39 11.82 8.88
N ILE A 215 -22.25 10.86 9.78
CA ILE A 215 -21.83 11.10 11.15
C ILE A 215 -20.80 10.11 11.63
N ALA A 216 -19.69 10.61 12.15
CA ALA A 216 -18.63 9.83 12.78
C ALA A 216 -17.72 10.76 13.61
N GLU A 217 -16.92 10.16 14.48
CA GLU A 217 -15.79 10.86 15.09
C GLU A 217 -14.59 10.94 14.13
N THR A 218 -13.60 11.79 14.47
CA THR A 218 -12.48 12.18 13.58
C THR A 218 -11.82 11.00 12.89
N GLU A 219 -11.51 9.92 13.59
CA GLU A 219 -10.80 8.74 13.06
C GLU A 219 -11.57 8.00 11.97
N LYS A 220 -12.89 8.11 11.95
CA LYS A 220 -13.77 7.45 10.98
C LYS A 220 -14.57 8.42 10.11
N TYR A 221 -14.36 9.71 10.24
CA TYR A 221 -15.09 10.70 9.45
C TYR A 221 -14.86 10.54 7.94
N ALA A 222 -13.61 10.36 7.53
CA ALA A 222 -13.29 10.11 6.13
C ALA A 222 -13.94 8.83 5.58
N HIS A 223 -14.22 7.84 6.43
CA HIS A 223 -14.86 6.59 6.01
C HIS A 223 -16.32 6.78 5.62
N VAL A 224 -17.05 7.67 6.30
CA VAL A 224 -18.44 7.99 5.98
C VAL A 224 -18.60 9.15 4.99
N THR A 225 -17.51 9.82 4.61
CA THR A 225 -17.50 10.94 3.66
C THR A 225 -16.66 10.60 2.43
N PHE A 226 -15.38 10.92 2.44
CA PHE A 226 -14.47 10.77 1.29
C PHE A 226 -14.46 9.35 0.72
N PHE A 227 -14.19 8.32 1.55
CA PHE A 227 -14.14 6.93 1.06
C PHE A 227 -15.52 6.42 0.64
N PHE A 228 -16.57 6.75 1.38
CA PHE A 228 -17.93 6.36 1.04
C PHE A 228 -18.39 7.01 -0.28
N ASN A 229 -17.87 8.19 -0.60
CA ASN A 229 -18.12 8.91 -1.84
C ASN A 229 -17.10 8.53 -2.96
N GLY A 230 -16.46 7.35 -2.84
CA GLY A 230 -15.57 6.84 -3.88
C GLY A 230 -14.28 7.63 -4.09
N GLY A 231 -13.83 8.35 -3.04
CA GLY A 231 -12.64 9.19 -3.10
C GLY A 231 -12.92 10.64 -3.53
N ALA A 232 -14.20 11.07 -3.50
CA ALA A 232 -14.60 12.44 -3.79
C ALA A 232 -14.95 13.20 -2.50
N GLU A 233 -14.42 14.42 -2.36
CA GLU A 233 -14.78 15.33 -1.24
C GLU A 233 -16.14 16.03 -1.43
N GLN A 234 -16.79 15.81 -2.56
CA GLN A 234 -18.06 16.45 -2.90
C GLN A 234 -19.12 16.16 -1.83
N VAL A 235 -19.86 17.20 -1.45
CA VAL A 235 -21.09 17.12 -0.68
C VAL A 235 -22.26 17.14 -1.65
N PHE A 236 -23.16 16.16 -1.55
CA PHE A 236 -24.31 16.08 -2.43
C PHE A 236 -25.49 16.93 -1.93
N PRO A 237 -26.40 17.38 -2.81
CA PRO A 237 -27.64 18.04 -2.37
C PRO A 237 -28.39 17.18 -1.33
N GLY A 238 -28.81 17.79 -0.23
CA GLY A 238 -29.47 17.10 0.88
C GLY A 238 -28.53 16.26 1.78
N GLU A 239 -27.20 16.37 1.61
CA GLU A 239 -26.20 15.72 2.46
C GLU A 239 -25.72 16.68 3.55
N ASP A 240 -25.96 16.33 4.81
CA ASP A 240 -25.35 16.95 5.96
C ASP A 240 -24.21 16.09 6.52
N ARG A 241 -23.21 16.75 7.09
CA ARG A 241 -22.04 16.11 7.71
C ARG A 241 -21.90 16.54 9.15
N CYS A 242 -21.73 15.57 10.05
CA CYS A 242 -21.53 15.79 11.46
C CYS A 242 -20.23 15.12 11.92
N LEU A 243 -19.24 15.93 12.25
CA LEU A 243 -17.94 15.49 12.78
C LEU A 243 -17.95 15.67 14.30
N ILE A 244 -17.70 14.59 15.03
CA ILE A 244 -17.45 14.61 16.48
C ILE A 244 -15.92 14.46 16.67
N PRO A 245 -15.27 15.33 17.48
CA PRO A 245 -13.84 15.19 17.74
C PRO A 245 -13.51 13.87 18.47
N SER A 246 -12.52 13.12 18.00
CA SER A 246 -11.97 11.99 18.76
C SER A 246 -11.20 12.43 19.99
N PRO A 247 -11.11 11.61 21.06
CA PRO A 247 -10.39 11.95 22.27
C PRO A 247 -8.89 12.11 21.99
N LYS A 248 -8.26 13.07 22.67
CA LYS A 248 -6.82 13.39 22.53
C LYS A 248 -5.98 12.53 23.49
N VAL A 249 -5.95 11.22 23.26
CA VAL A 249 -5.13 10.27 24.01
C VAL A 249 -3.98 9.74 23.14
N ALA A 250 -2.93 9.21 23.77
CA ALA A 250 -1.77 8.70 23.03
C ALA A 250 -2.13 7.42 22.23
N THR A 251 -2.92 6.55 22.83
CA THR A 251 -3.46 5.31 22.22
C THR A 251 -4.87 5.07 22.74
N TYR A 252 -5.74 4.46 21.93
CA TYR A 252 -7.16 4.36 22.25
C TYR A 252 -7.52 3.23 23.24
N ASP A 253 -6.58 2.38 23.63
CA ASP A 253 -6.72 1.48 24.78
C ASP A 253 -6.84 2.23 26.11
N LEU A 254 -6.33 3.46 26.19
CA LEU A 254 -6.46 4.34 27.37
C LEU A 254 -7.87 4.93 27.51
N GLN A 255 -8.64 4.97 26.43
CA GLN A 255 -10.03 5.46 26.41
C GLN A 255 -10.84 4.66 25.39
N PRO A 256 -11.21 3.38 25.69
CA PRO A 256 -11.88 2.48 24.74
C PRO A 256 -13.27 2.94 24.29
N GLU A 257 -13.94 3.76 25.08
CA GLU A 257 -15.21 4.40 24.71
C GLU A 257 -15.04 5.40 23.56
N MET A 258 -13.85 5.94 23.38
CA MET A 258 -13.56 7.01 22.43
C MET A 258 -14.64 8.11 22.50
N SER A 259 -15.26 8.51 21.39
CA SER A 259 -16.36 9.48 21.38
C SER A 259 -17.70 8.82 21.01
N ALA A 260 -17.84 7.50 21.24
CA ALA A 260 -19.10 6.82 20.94
C ALA A 260 -20.32 7.36 21.68
N PRO A 261 -20.25 7.76 22.98
CA PRO A 261 -21.36 8.37 23.68
C PRO A 261 -21.84 9.66 22.99
N GLU A 262 -20.93 10.57 22.65
CA GLU A 262 -21.24 11.85 21.99
C GLU A 262 -21.78 11.63 20.57
N VAL A 263 -21.22 10.67 19.82
CA VAL A 263 -21.72 10.27 18.50
C VAL A 263 -23.17 9.73 18.63
N THR A 264 -23.45 8.93 19.66
CA THR A 264 -24.77 8.36 19.92
C THR A 264 -25.77 9.47 20.26
N GLU A 265 -25.43 10.36 21.19
CA GLU A 265 -26.30 11.48 21.59
C GLU A 265 -26.68 12.34 20.38
N GLU A 266 -25.70 12.74 19.58
CA GLU A 266 -25.95 13.56 18.40
C GLU A 266 -26.74 12.77 17.32
N ALA A 267 -26.46 11.48 17.14
CA ALA A 267 -27.22 10.64 16.21
C ALA A 267 -28.69 10.52 16.61
N VAL A 268 -28.99 10.28 17.90
CA VAL A 268 -30.36 10.20 18.41
C VAL A 268 -31.09 11.53 18.19
N LYS A 269 -30.47 12.65 18.54
CA LYS A 269 -31.05 13.98 18.29
C LYS A 269 -31.38 14.23 16.82
N ARG A 270 -30.48 13.77 15.90
CA ARG A 270 -30.70 13.89 14.45
C ARG A 270 -31.82 12.97 13.96
N ILE A 271 -31.94 11.76 14.51
CA ILE A 271 -33.04 10.83 14.22
C ILE A 271 -34.35 11.44 14.67
N GLU A 272 -34.44 11.92 15.90
CA GLU A 272 -35.65 12.52 16.47
C GLU A 272 -36.10 13.79 15.74
N SER A 273 -35.18 14.50 15.10
CA SER A 273 -35.50 15.69 14.29
C SER A 273 -36.38 15.36 13.07
N GLY A 274 -36.37 14.11 12.59
CA GLY A 274 -37.08 13.68 11.37
C GLY A 274 -36.61 14.32 10.08
N ASN A 275 -35.40 14.97 10.08
CA ASN A 275 -34.91 15.69 8.93
C ASN A 275 -34.15 14.83 7.90
N TYR A 276 -33.86 13.57 8.22
CA TYR A 276 -33.05 12.70 7.39
C TYR A 276 -33.78 11.41 7.03
N ASP A 277 -33.78 11.10 5.74
CA ASP A 277 -34.28 9.82 5.22
C ASP A 277 -33.27 8.69 5.38
N VAL A 278 -31.96 9.05 5.36
CA VAL A 278 -30.83 8.09 5.47
C VAL A 278 -29.76 8.64 6.38
N ILE A 279 -29.27 7.80 7.28
CA ILE A 279 -28.13 8.13 8.17
C ILE A 279 -27.02 7.10 7.96
N ILE A 280 -25.81 7.58 7.66
CA ILE A 280 -24.60 6.79 7.55
C ILE A 280 -23.72 7.15 8.76
N LEU A 281 -23.60 6.18 9.66
CA LEU A 281 -22.85 6.32 10.92
C LEU A 281 -21.73 5.29 10.99
N ASN A 282 -20.58 5.67 11.52
CA ASN A 282 -19.49 4.75 11.84
C ASN A 282 -18.97 5.02 13.26
N PHE A 283 -19.05 3.99 14.12
CA PHE A 283 -18.38 3.98 15.42
C PHE A 283 -16.93 3.54 15.25
N ALA A 284 -15.99 4.31 15.80
CA ALA A 284 -14.56 4.05 15.61
C ALA A 284 -13.98 3.00 16.57
N ASN A 285 -14.66 2.73 17.67
CA ASN A 285 -14.14 2.01 18.84
C ASN A 285 -13.53 0.65 18.52
N CYS A 286 -14.29 -0.26 17.89
CA CYS A 286 -13.83 -1.64 17.71
C CYS A 286 -12.57 -1.72 16.81
N ASP A 287 -12.51 -0.88 15.77
CA ASP A 287 -11.36 -0.85 14.88
C ASP A 287 -10.15 -0.17 15.53
N MET A 288 -10.33 1.04 16.03
CA MET A 288 -9.21 1.84 16.55
C MET A 288 -8.60 1.26 17.82
N VAL A 289 -9.43 0.78 18.75
CA VAL A 289 -8.96 0.09 19.97
C VAL A 289 -8.36 -1.27 19.63
N GLY A 290 -8.95 -2.01 18.67
CA GLY A 290 -8.42 -3.29 18.20
C GLY A 290 -7.00 -3.19 17.66
N HIS A 291 -6.65 -2.09 16.99
CA HIS A 291 -5.31 -1.83 16.51
C HIS A 291 -4.24 -1.68 17.61
N THR A 292 -4.64 -1.44 18.85
CA THR A 292 -3.69 -1.36 19.98
C THR A 292 -3.19 -2.73 20.43
N GLY A 293 -3.92 -3.80 20.12
CA GLY A 293 -3.60 -5.17 20.54
C GLY A 293 -3.88 -5.46 22.03
N VAL A 294 -4.52 -4.54 22.76
CA VAL A 294 -4.88 -4.70 24.19
C VAL A 294 -6.25 -5.36 24.29
N PHE A 295 -6.28 -6.65 24.64
CA PHE A 295 -7.48 -7.48 24.60
C PHE A 295 -8.61 -6.94 25.49
N GLU A 296 -8.32 -6.57 26.76
CA GLU A 296 -9.30 -6.05 27.71
C GLU A 296 -9.92 -4.73 27.22
N ALA A 297 -9.13 -3.88 26.57
CA ALA A 297 -9.62 -2.66 25.97
C ALA A 297 -10.53 -2.93 24.76
N ALA A 298 -10.18 -3.92 23.94
CA ALA A 298 -11.01 -4.33 22.80
C ALA A 298 -12.37 -4.91 23.26
N VAL A 299 -12.40 -5.71 24.32
CA VAL A 299 -13.65 -6.20 24.94
C VAL A 299 -14.51 -5.03 25.39
N LYS A 300 -13.94 -4.07 26.11
CA LYS A 300 -14.64 -2.86 26.57
C LYS A 300 -15.19 -2.03 25.41
N ALA A 301 -14.40 -1.88 24.34
CA ALA A 301 -14.84 -1.16 23.14
C ALA A 301 -16.08 -1.80 22.49
N VAL A 302 -16.13 -3.15 22.45
CA VAL A 302 -17.32 -3.89 21.94
C VAL A 302 -18.52 -3.72 22.87
N GLU A 303 -18.32 -3.74 24.20
CA GLU A 303 -19.41 -3.55 25.17
C GLU A 303 -20.04 -2.17 25.07
N ILE A 304 -19.25 -1.14 24.82
CA ILE A 304 -19.74 0.25 24.65
C ILE A 304 -20.52 0.41 23.33
N GLY A 305 -20.13 -0.31 22.29
CA GLY A 305 -20.81 -0.26 20.98
C GLY A 305 -22.12 -1.07 20.91
N ARG A 306 -22.55 -1.65 22.02
CA ARG A 306 -23.83 -2.39 22.16
C ARG A 306 -24.94 -1.47 22.59
#